data_d470091b04f704eedff5d46e7e558ad9
#
_entry.id   d470091b04f704eedff5d46e7e558ad9
#
_cell.length_a   1.000
_cell.length_b   1.000
_cell.length_c   1.000
_cell.angle_alpha   90.00
_cell.angle_beta   90.00
_cell.angle_gamma   90.00
#
_symmetry.space_group_name_H-M   'P 1'
#
loop_
_entity.id
_entity.type
_entity.pdbx_description
1 polymer ?
#
loop_
_entity_poly.entity_id
_entity_poly.type
_entity_poly.pdbx_seq_one_letter_code
_entity_poly.pdbx_strand_id
1 'polypeptide(L)'
;MDGVHGWQGAYDAAGILAESVPPRALVDAAASAGCLITSDMPRALASAERLAPGKVARVSPLLREMHLEVPRWVRARWPLPVWAVCIHLHWLARERCGEIAAPSELQRAADAVALLDDASREAGTVVAVTHGAFRRLLALQLVAAGWRAERRVGGYQNWSSWPFSR
;
A
#
# COMPACT_ATOMS: atom_id res chain seq x y z
N MET A 1 -8.20 25.56 12.65
CA MET A 1 -7.60 24.32 13.19
C MET A 1 -7.63 23.15 12.20
N ASP A 2 -7.79 23.43 10.92
CA ASP A 2 -8.18 22.41 9.91
C ASP A 2 -7.03 21.94 9.00
N GLY A 3 -5.79 22.29 9.30
CA GLY A 3 -4.70 22.08 8.35
C GLY A 3 -4.34 20.60 8.09
N VAL A 4 -4.17 19.76 9.11
CA VAL A 4 -3.66 18.38 8.96
C VAL A 4 -4.79 17.39 8.70
N HIS A 5 -5.88 17.49 9.44
CA HIS A 5 -7.04 16.59 9.24
C HIS A 5 -7.77 16.88 7.93
N GLY A 6 -7.86 18.14 7.52
CA GLY A 6 -8.41 18.51 6.21
C GLY A 6 -7.54 18.01 5.05
N TRP A 7 -6.22 18.08 5.17
CA TRP A 7 -5.30 17.53 4.18
C TRP A 7 -5.40 16.02 4.08
N GLN A 8 -5.47 15.31 5.19
CA GLN A 8 -5.58 13.85 5.22
C GLN A 8 -6.87 13.38 4.55
N GLY A 9 -8.01 14.02 4.84
CA GLY A 9 -9.28 13.71 4.18
C GLY A 9 -9.25 13.98 2.67
N ALA A 10 -8.64 15.10 2.25
CA ALA A 10 -8.46 15.41 0.83
C ALA A 10 -7.51 14.42 0.14
N TYR A 11 -6.43 14.01 0.80
CA TYR A 11 -5.51 12.98 0.29
C TYR A 11 -6.19 11.62 0.18
N ASP A 12 -7.02 11.24 1.14
CA ASP A 12 -7.73 9.96 1.12
C ASP A 12 -8.81 9.91 0.03
N ALA A 13 -9.43 11.05 -0.27
CA ALA A 13 -10.40 11.19 -1.35
C ALA A 13 -9.75 11.37 -2.74
N ALA A 14 -8.43 11.65 -2.81
CA ALA A 14 -7.75 11.89 -4.06
C ALA A 14 -7.66 10.61 -4.92
N GLY A 15 -7.92 10.79 -6.21
CA GLY A 15 -7.65 9.79 -7.24
C GLY A 15 -6.19 9.78 -7.69
N ILE A 16 -5.96 9.35 -8.91
CA ILE A 16 -4.66 9.40 -9.60
C ILE A 16 -4.69 10.47 -10.70
N LEU A 17 -3.53 11.04 -11.00
CA LEU A 17 -3.39 12.02 -12.08
C LEU A 17 -3.78 11.40 -13.43
N ALA A 18 -4.40 12.18 -14.29
CA ALA A 18 -4.87 11.70 -15.60
C ALA A 18 -3.73 11.16 -16.47
N GLU A 19 -2.57 11.81 -16.41
CA GLU A 19 -1.33 11.47 -17.14
C GLU A 19 -0.53 10.33 -16.51
N SER A 20 -0.92 9.82 -15.34
CA SER A 20 -0.21 8.72 -14.66
C SER A 20 -0.41 7.42 -15.41
N VAL A 21 0.62 6.93 -16.11
CA VAL A 21 0.58 5.73 -16.93
C VAL A 21 1.34 4.59 -16.25
N PRO A 22 0.73 3.40 -16.09
CA PRO A 22 1.43 2.25 -15.56
C PRO A 22 2.47 1.70 -16.56
N PRO A 23 3.63 1.21 -16.10
CA PRO A 23 4.56 0.49 -16.94
C PRO A 23 3.92 -0.73 -17.60
N ARG A 24 4.27 -0.98 -18.86
CA ARG A 24 3.71 -2.09 -19.65
C ARG A 24 3.82 -3.44 -18.95
N ALA A 25 4.96 -3.71 -18.31
CA ALA A 25 5.17 -4.96 -17.56
C ALA A 25 4.18 -5.17 -16.43
N LEU A 26 3.72 -4.09 -15.76
CA LEU A 26 2.69 -4.19 -14.71
C LEU A 26 1.30 -4.44 -15.31
N VAL A 27 1.00 -3.84 -16.44
CA VAL A 27 -0.25 -4.08 -17.18
C VAL A 27 -0.33 -5.53 -17.61
N ASP A 28 0.74 -6.06 -18.20
CA ASP A 28 0.82 -7.45 -18.65
C ASP A 28 0.70 -8.44 -17.47
N ALA A 29 1.36 -8.12 -16.33
CA ALA A 29 1.24 -8.92 -15.12
C ALA A 29 -0.18 -8.89 -14.52
N ALA A 30 -0.84 -7.73 -14.51
CA ALA A 30 -2.21 -7.61 -14.01
C ALA A 30 -3.22 -8.28 -14.93
N ALA A 31 -3.02 -8.20 -16.25
CA ALA A 31 -3.87 -8.85 -17.23
C ALA A 31 -3.80 -10.38 -17.13
N SER A 32 -2.59 -10.94 -16.97
CA SER A 32 -2.35 -12.39 -16.88
C SER A 32 -2.62 -12.98 -15.49
N ALA A 33 -2.69 -12.16 -14.44
CA ALA A 33 -2.97 -12.65 -13.08
C ALA A 33 -4.35 -13.35 -13.02
N GLY A 34 -4.42 -14.43 -12.26
CA GLY A 34 -5.70 -15.12 -12.03
C GLY A 34 -6.67 -14.30 -11.17
N CYS A 35 -6.12 -13.45 -10.26
CA CYS A 35 -6.92 -12.58 -9.39
C CYS A 35 -6.29 -11.19 -9.29
N LEU A 36 -7.15 -10.16 -9.30
CA LEU A 36 -6.80 -8.77 -8.99
C LEU A 36 -7.52 -8.35 -7.71
N ILE A 37 -6.77 -7.93 -6.70
CA ILE A 37 -7.33 -7.44 -5.43
C ILE A 37 -6.88 -5.99 -5.26
N THR A 38 -7.78 -5.11 -4.83
CA THR A 38 -7.47 -3.70 -4.64
C THR A 38 -7.99 -3.17 -3.32
N SER A 39 -7.31 -2.18 -2.77
CA SER A 39 -7.86 -1.33 -1.71
C SER A 39 -9.13 -0.63 -2.20
N ASP A 40 -10.04 -0.33 -1.31
CA ASP A 40 -11.26 0.43 -1.57
C ASP A 40 -11.05 1.96 -1.64
N MET A 41 -9.81 2.42 -1.51
CA MET A 41 -9.51 3.85 -1.64
C MET A 41 -9.54 4.29 -3.12
N PRO A 42 -10.08 5.50 -3.44
CA PRO A 42 -10.29 5.95 -4.81
C PRO A 42 -9.06 5.82 -5.72
N ARG A 43 -7.87 6.18 -5.20
CA ARG A 43 -6.62 6.07 -5.96
C ARG A 43 -6.23 4.63 -6.27
N ALA A 44 -6.54 3.68 -5.40
CA ALA A 44 -6.25 2.26 -5.64
C ALA A 44 -7.22 1.65 -6.64
N LEU A 45 -8.51 2.00 -6.54
CA LEU A 45 -9.54 1.59 -7.52
C LEU A 45 -9.19 2.11 -8.93
N ALA A 46 -8.86 3.40 -9.03
CA ALA A 46 -8.45 3.98 -10.30
C ALA A 46 -7.14 3.37 -10.84
N SER A 47 -6.21 2.97 -9.97
CA SER A 47 -4.99 2.28 -10.37
C SER A 47 -5.27 0.86 -10.85
N ALA A 48 -6.15 0.13 -10.19
CA ALA A 48 -6.54 -1.22 -10.60
C ALA A 48 -7.21 -1.21 -11.98
N GLU A 49 -8.12 -0.27 -12.24
CA GLU A 49 -8.77 -0.10 -13.54
C GLU A 49 -7.75 0.22 -14.65
N ARG A 50 -6.73 1.04 -14.37
CA ARG A 50 -5.69 1.32 -15.37
C ARG A 50 -4.74 0.16 -15.62
N LEU A 51 -4.49 -0.67 -14.60
CA LEU A 51 -3.65 -1.87 -14.74
C LEU A 51 -4.32 -2.96 -15.56
N ALA A 52 -5.60 -3.18 -15.38
CA ALA A 52 -6.35 -4.22 -16.07
C ALA A 52 -7.77 -3.73 -16.40
N PRO A 53 -7.93 -2.90 -17.45
CA PRO A 53 -9.23 -2.36 -17.83
C PRO A 53 -10.26 -3.46 -18.07
N GLY A 54 -11.42 -3.31 -17.45
CA GLY A 54 -12.54 -4.28 -17.57
C GLY A 54 -12.36 -5.58 -16.77
N LYS A 55 -11.25 -5.80 -16.08
CA LYS A 55 -11.08 -6.93 -15.17
C LYS A 55 -11.75 -6.64 -13.84
N VAL A 56 -12.63 -7.52 -13.40
CA VAL A 56 -13.28 -7.37 -12.09
C VAL A 56 -12.25 -7.54 -10.98
N ALA A 57 -12.00 -6.46 -10.23
CA ALA A 57 -11.12 -6.49 -9.06
C ALA A 57 -11.93 -6.81 -7.79
N ARG A 58 -11.40 -7.72 -6.97
CA ARG A 58 -11.90 -7.93 -5.61
C ARG A 58 -11.48 -6.74 -4.74
N VAL A 59 -12.44 -6.02 -4.19
CA VAL A 59 -12.16 -4.85 -3.34
C VAL A 59 -12.07 -5.28 -1.88
N SER A 60 -11.00 -4.85 -1.19
CA SER A 60 -10.80 -5.19 0.23
C SER A 60 -10.26 -4.00 1.04
N PRO A 61 -10.95 -3.61 2.13
CA PRO A 61 -10.46 -2.59 3.05
C PRO A 61 -9.20 -3.01 3.82
N LEU A 62 -8.86 -4.29 3.83
CA LEU A 62 -7.62 -4.80 4.43
C LEU A 62 -6.36 -4.21 3.76
N LEU A 63 -6.48 -3.78 2.50
CA LEU A 63 -5.37 -3.20 1.73
C LEU A 63 -5.29 -1.67 1.80
N ARG A 64 -6.09 -1.00 2.65
CA ARG A 64 -6.03 0.45 2.86
C ARG A 64 -4.66 0.91 3.34
N GLU A 65 -4.36 2.20 3.10
CA GLU A 65 -3.17 2.84 3.64
C GLU A 65 -3.14 2.77 5.17
N MET A 66 -1.94 2.71 5.74
CA MET A 66 -1.77 2.82 7.18
C MET A 66 -2.15 4.22 7.66
N HIS A 67 -2.80 4.30 8.82
CA HIS A 67 -2.94 5.57 9.51
C HIS A 67 -1.56 6.03 10.00
N LEU A 68 -1.03 7.06 9.35
CA LEU A 68 0.18 7.71 9.81
C LEU A 68 -0.15 8.52 11.07
N GLU A 69 0.25 8.00 12.22
CA GLU A 69 0.15 8.76 13.47
C GLU A 69 1.06 9.99 13.37
N VAL A 70 0.44 11.14 13.27
CA VAL A 70 1.15 12.42 13.34
C VAL A 70 1.48 12.67 14.82
N PRO A 71 2.77 12.76 15.19
CA PRO A 71 3.14 13.00 16.57
C PRO A 71 2.49 14.28 17.11
N ARG A 72 1.90 14.23 18.31
CA ARG A 72 1.17 15.35 18.92
C ARG A 72 2.03 16.62 19.15
N TRP A 73 3.36 16.49 19.17
CA TRP A 73 4.30 17.61 19.30
C TRP A 73 4.48 18.37 17.98
N VAL A 74 4.06 17.84 16.85
CA VAL A 74 4.13 18.51 15.56
C VAL A 74 2.93 19.45 15.43
N ARG A 75 3.03 20.62 16.04
CA ARG A 75 2.02 21.70 15.98
C ARG A 75 2.37 22.79 14.99
N ALA A 76 3.51 22.71 14.32
CA ALA A 76 4.04 23.78 13.50
C ALA A 76 3.46 23.73 12.08
N ARG A 77 3.20 24.91 11.50
CA ARG A 77 2.93 25.12 10.08
C ARG A 77 4.24 25.01 9.29
N TRP A 78 4.82 23.81 9.27
CA TRP A 78 6.04 23.57 8.52
C TRP A 78 5.74 23.28 7.03
N PRO A 79 6.68 23.61 6.13
CA PRO A 79 6.59 23.21 4.73
C PRO A 79 6.47 21.68 4.60
N LEU A 80 5.67 21.23 3.63
CA LEU A 80 5.40 19.80 3.39
C LEU A 80 6.64 18.91 3.33
N PRO A 81 7.78 19.32 2.71
CA PRO A 81 9.01 18.52 2.70
C PRO A 81 9.60 18.28 4.10
N VAL A 82 9.55 19.28 4.99
CA VAL A 82 10.02 19.15 6.37
C VAL A 82 9.15 18.16 7.15
N TRP A 83 7.84 18.23 6.94
CA TRP A 83 6.89 17.30 7.47
C TRP A 83 7.18 15.86 7.05
N ALA A 84 7.39 15.64 5.77
CA ALA A 84 7.70 14.32 5.22
C ALA A 84 8.98 13.74 5.84
N VAL A 85 10.03 14.55 6.03
CA VAL A 85 11.27 14.14 6.68
C VAL A 85 11.04 13.78 8.15
N CYS A 86 10.31 14.62 8.91
CA CYS A 86 10.04 14.36 10.32
C CYS A 86 9.21 13.08 10.53
N ILE A 87 8.19 12.86 9.72
CA ILE A 87 7.39 11.64 9.75
C ILE A 87 8.27 10.42 9.41
N HIS A 88 9.11 10.54 8.39
CA HIS A 88 10.00 9.45 7.99
C HIS A 88 11.01 9.10 9.10
N LEU A 89 11.65 10.10 9.72
CA LEU A 89 12.58 9.91 10.84
C LEU A 89 11.88 9.33 12.07
N HIS A 90 10.67 9.79 12.38
CA HIS A 90 9.87 9.24 13.47
C HIS A 90 9.55 7.76 13.23
N TRP A 91 9.19 7.43 12.01
CA TRP A 91 8.89 6.06 11.61
C TRP A 91 10.12 5.15 11.68
N LEU A 92 11.29 5.62 11.22
CA LEU A 92 12.56 4.91 11.34
C LEU A 92 12.97 4.69 12.80
N ALA A 93 12.74 5.68 13.67
CA ALA A 93 13.03 5.56 15.10
C ALA A 93 12.15 4.49 15.76
N ARG A 94 10.84 4.48 15.48
CA ARG A 94 9.92 3.45 15.99
C ARG A 94 10.29 2.05 15.49
N GLU A 95 10.63 1.93 14.23
CA GLU A 95 11.07 0.66 13.65
C GLU A 95 12.32 0.11 14.37
N ARG A 96 13.29 0.97 14.70
CA ARG A 96 14.47 0.57 15.48
C ARG A 96 14.14 0.13 16.90
N CYS A 97 13.05 0.65 17.46
CA CYS A 97 12.54 0.25 18.78
C CYS A 97 11.63 -0.99 18.70
N GLY A 98 11.44 -1.60 17.52
CA GLY A 98 10.55 -2.74 17.32
C GLY A 98 9.07 -2.38 17.23
N GLU A 99 8.73 -1.09 17.26
CA GLU A 99 7.36 -0.58 17.15
C GLU A 99 7.02 -0.28 15.68
N ILE A 100 6.87 -1.31 14.86
CA ILE A 100 6.67 -1.14 13.40
C ILE A 100 5.29 -0.54 13.09
N ALA A 101 4.26 -0.93 13.84
CA ALA A 101 2.90 -0.46 13.65
C ALA A 101 2.05 -0.69 14.92
N ALA A 102 0.88 -0.06 14.99
CA ALA A 102 -0.11 -0.35 16.03
C ALA A 102 -0.56 -1.83 15.96
N PRO A 103 -0.92 -2.46 17.10
CA PRO A 103 -1.39 -3.86 17.10
C PRO A 103 -2.54 -4.13 16.12
N SER A 104 -3.47 -3.19 15.95
CA SER A 104 -4.58 -3.28 14.98
C SER A 104 -4.08 -3.31 13.53
N GLU A 105 -3.05 -2.55 13.20
CA GLU A 105 -2.44 -2.55 11.88
C GLU A 105 -1.67 -3.85 11.60
N LEU A 106 -0.99 -4.40 12.62
CA LEU A 106 -0.33 -5.70 12.52
C LEU A 106 -1.36 -6.81 12.27
N GLN A 107 -2.47 -6.80 13.00
CA GLN A 107 -3.56 -7.76 12.79
C GLN A 107 -4.17 -7.60 11.39
N ARG A 108 -4.46 -6.37 10.96
CA ARG A 108 -4.97 -6.11 9.61
C ARG A 108 -4.03 -6.60 8.51
N ALA A 109 -2.73 -6.44 8.71
CA ALA A 109 -1.73 -6.96 7.77
C ALA A 109 -1.68 -8.48 7.75
N ALA A 110 -1.84 -9.15 8.90
CA ALA A 110 -1.94 -10.61 8.97
C ALA A 110 -3.21 -11.12 8.26
N ASP A 111 -4.35 -10.46 8.45
CA ASP A 111 -5.60 -10.77 7.75
C ASP A 111 -5.47 -10.55 6.23
N ALA A 112 -4.74 -9.50 5.82
CA ALA A 112 -4.44 -9.26 4.40
C ALA A 112 -3.54 -10.36 3.82
N VAL A 113 -2.55 -10.86 4.57
CA VAL A 113 -1.74 -12.01 4.15
C VAL A 113 -2.60 -13.25 3.95
N ALA A 114 -3.50 -13.55 4.89
CA ALA A 114 -4.41 -14.68 4.76
C ALA A 114 -5.29 -14.55 3.50
N LEU A 115 -5.86 -13.35 3.25
CA LEU A 115 -6.61 -13.06 2.04
C LEU A 115 -5.81 -13.31 0.76
N LEU A 116 -4.55 -12.87 0.71
CA LEU A 116 -3.67 -13.06 -0.46
C LEU A 116 -3.26 -14.52 -0.64
N ASP A 117 -3.04 -15.22 0.47
CA ASP A 117 -2.69 -16.64 0.50
C ASP A 117 -3.82 -17.50 -0.07
N ASP A 118 -5.05 -17.29 0.40
CA ASP A 118 -6.23 -17.98 -0.10
C ASP A 118 -6.47 -17.68 -1.60
N ALA A 119 -6.41 -16.40 -1.97
CA ALA A 119 -6.56 -16.03 -3.38
C ALA A 119 -5.47 -16.63 -4.28
N SER A 120 -4.23 -16.77 -3.77
CA SER A 120 -3.14 -17.38 -4.54
C SER A 120 -3.30 -18.89 -4.71
N ARG A 121 -3.88 -19.58 -3.73
CA ARG A 121 -4.22 -21.00 -3.84
C ARG A 121 -5.34 -21.25 -4.87
N GLU A 122 -6.31 -20.34 -4.92
CA GLU A 122 -7.45 -20.45 -5.83
C GLU A 122 -7.09 -20.06 -7.28
N ALA A 123 -6.35 -18.98 -7.45
CA ALA A 123 -6.13 -18.34 -8.73
C ALA A 123 -4.68 -18.37 -9.24
N GLY A 124 -3.76 -18.96 -8.49
CA GLY A 124 -2.32 -18.97 -8.80
C GLY A 124 -1.68 -17.60 -8.57
N THR A 125 -1.59 -16.78 -9.61
CA THR A 125 -1.00 -15.44 -9.50
C THR A 125 -2.02 -14.40 -9.08
N VAL A 126 -1.68 -13.63 -8.04
CA VAL A 126 -2.50 -12.52 -7.52
C VAL A 126 -1.76 -11.21 -7.68
N VAL A 127 -2.42 -10.21 -8.20
CA VAL A 127 -1.95 -8.81 -8.16
C VAL A 127 -2.73 -8.05 -7.12
N ALA A 128 -2.03 -7.49 -6.13
CA ALA A 128 -2.61 -6.67 -5.06
C ALA A 128 -2.25 -5.20 -5.25
N VAL A 129 -3.26 -4.32 -5.37
CA VAL A 129 -3.08 -2.88 -5.44
C VAL A 129 -3.31 -2.29 -4.06
N THR A 130 -2.25 -1.74 -3.49
CA THR A 130 -2.23 -1.19 -2.13
C THR A 130 -1.41 0.11 -2.08
N HIS A 131 -1.03 0.56 -0.90
CA HIS A 131 -0.43 1.87 -0.64
C HIS A 131 1.00 1.73 -0.08
N GLY A 132 1.76 2.83 -0.14
CA GLY A 132 3.20 2.81 0.11
C GLY A 132 3.61 2.34 1.50
N ALA A 133 3.02 2.88 2.55
CA ALA A 133 3.38 2.51 3.92
C ALA A 133 2.82 1.13 4.29
N PHE A 134 1.55 0.86 3.96
CA PHE A 134 0.94 -0.45 4.24
C PHE A 134 1.65 -1.59 3.50
N ARG A 135 2.07 -1.37 2.24
CA ARG A 135 2.83 -2.38 1.47
C ARG A 135 4.10 -2.83 2.20
N ARG A 136 4.79 -1.92 2.91
CA ARG A 136 5.97 -2.29 3.69
C ARG A 136 5.62 -3.22 4.84
N LEU A 137 4.58 -2.91 5.60
CA LEU A 137 4.09 -3.77 6.67
C LEU A 137 3.64 -5.13 6.13
N LEU A 138 2.86 -5.12 5.05
CA LEU A 138 2.41 -6.33 4.37
C LEU A 138 3.58 -7.20 3.90
N ALA A 139 4.64 -6.59 3.35
CA ALA A 139 5.84 -7.31 2.92
C ALA A 139 6.54 -8.03 4.09
N LEU A 140 6.64 -7.39 5.26
CA LEU A 140 7.19 -8.02 6.46
C LEU A 140 6.35 -9.21 6.91
N GLN A 141 5.02 -9.06 6.90
CA GLN A 141 4.10 -10.14 7.28
C GLN A 141 4.11 -11.30 6.27
N LEU A 142 4.22 -11.02 4.97
CA LEU A 142 4.37 -12.05 3.94
C LEU A 142 5.64 -12.88 4.18
N VAL A 143 6.78 -12.22 4.43
CA VAL A 143 8.05 -12.93 4.74
C VAL A 143 7.92 -13.74 6.02
N ALA A 144 7.30 -13.20 7.07
CA ALA A 144 7.04 -13.93 8.32
C ALA A 144 6.12 -15.16 8.11
N ALA A 145 5.21 -15.08 7.14
CA ALA A 145 4.34 -16.20 6.73
C ALA A 145 5.01 -17.19 5.75
N GLY A 146 6.32 -17.06 5.49
CA GLY A 146 7.11 -17.96 4.67
C GLY A 146 7.16 -17.65 3.18
N TRP A 147 6.65 -16.48 2.76
CA TRP A 147 6.81 -16.01 1.39
C TRP A 147 8.22 -15.46 1.16
N ARG A 148 8.79 -15.75 -0.01
CA ARG A 148 10.09 -15.24 -0.43
C ARG A 148 9.90 -13.96 -1.21
N ALA A 149 10.56 -12.87 -0.75
CA ALA A 149 10.60 -11.62 -1.48
C ALA A 149 11.48 -11.75 -2.73
N GLU A 150 10.94 -11.36 -3.87
CA GLU A 150 11.64 -11.34 -5.15
C GLU A 150 12.21 -9.94 -5.46
N ARG A 151 12.87 -9.80 -6.62
CA ARG A 151 13.44 -8.51 -7.02
C ARG A 151 12.35 -7.45 -7.20
N ARG A 152 12.43 -6.41 -6.39
CA ARG A 152 11.52 -5.25 -6.47
C ARG A 152 11.78 -4.44 -7.74
N VAL A 153 10.70 -3.91 -8.31
CA VAL A 153 10.76 -2.95 -9.42
C VAL A 153 10.28 -1.60 -8.91
N GLY A 154 11.15 -0.59 -8.96
CA GLY A 154 10.93 0.71 -8.34
C GLY A 154 11.07 0.69 -6.81
N GLY A 155 11.04 1.86 -6.20
CA GLY A 155 11.09 2.03 -4.75
C GLY A 155 9.71 2.26 -4.15
N TYR A 156 9.50 3.49 -3.60
CA TYR A 156 8.22 3.94 -3.04
C TYR A 156 7.41 4.82 -4.01
N GLN A 157 7.90 5.01 -5.22
CA GLN A 157 7.21 5.77 -6.25
C GLN A 157 5.95 5.02 -6.75
N ASN A 158 5.06 5.75 -7.41
CA ASN A 158 3.89 5.17 -8.06
C ASN A 158 4.31 4.10 -9.06
N TRP A 159 3.44 3.12 -9.28
CA TRP A 159 3.67 2.00 -10.19
C TRP A 159 4.91 1.14 -9.87
N SER A 160 5.37 1.16 -8.63
CA SER A 160 6.39 0.22 -8.17
C SER A 160 5.76 -1.12 -7.74
N SER A 161 6.46 -2.22 -7.98
CA SER A 161 5.98 -3.56 -7.62
C SER A 161 6.97 -4.32 -6.74
N TRP A 162 6.44 -5.08 -5.80
CA TRP A 162 7.17 -5.93 -4.90
C TRP A 162 6.62 -7.36 -5.01
N PRO A 163 7.25 -8.20 -5.86
CA PRO A 163 6.79 -9.57 -6.04
C PRO A 163 7.21 -10.47 -4.88
N PHE A 164 6.40 -11.49 -4.63
CA PHE A 164 6.65 -12.54 -3.66
C PHE A 164 6.29 -13.89 -4.29
N SER A 165 7.03 -14.95 -3.91
CA SER A 165 6.77 -16.33 -4.31
C SER A 165 6.77 -17.27 -3.10
N ARG A 166 6.17 -18.41 -3.25
CA ARG A 166 6.19 -19.51 -2.27
C ARG A 166 6.89 -20.72 -2.84
#